data_71550805b1af3c5e6c3bc78f5ae6c612
#
_entry.id   71550805b1af3c5e6c3bc78f5ae6c612
#
_cell.length_a   1.000
_cell.length_b   1.000
_cell.length_c   1.000
_cell.angle_alpha   90.00
_cell.angle_beta   90.00
_cell.angle_gamma   90.00
#
_symmetry.space_group_name_H-M   'P 1'
#
loop_
_entity.id
_entity.type
_entity.pdbx_description
1 polymer ?
#
loop_
_entity_poly.entity_id
_entity_poly.type
_entity_poly.pdbx_seq_one_letter_code
_entity_poly.pdbx_strand_id
1 'polypeptide(L)'
;EIHDQLHGEMKNASYDAATGTIVPEQPGADFDVDTVQSALDSAEPGQTLTLDAAIEEPEVTASQLKAVLFRDVLGKTRTHVSGSAGRIGNVKLSAKLINGIVLNSGDTFSYNDSVGKRTEARGFKPAPAYVKGETVDEVGGGICQTSSTLYLACLLSNLEITERYAHRYVPAYISPGMDATVSWGGPDYKFTNNTLYPIKIVTSYSGGYLTVKILGTKTDSTYVKMTNEKLSTTNYEVVYEDDDT
;
A
#
# COMPACT_ATOMS: atom_id res chain seq x y z
N GLU A 1 11.11 -29.43 -20.68
CA GLU A 1 12.50 -28.90 -20.84
C GLU A 1 12.59 -27.85 -21.96
N ILE A 2 12.15 -28.13 -23.22
CA ILE A 2 12.11 -27.09 -24.29
C ILE A 2 11.01 -26.09 -24.02
N HIS A 3 9.83 -26.51 -23.61
CA HIS A 3 8.74 -25.63 -23.20
C HIS A 3 9.19 -24.65 -22.12
N ASP A 4 9.82 -25.10 -21.06
CA ASP A 4 10.29 -24.26 -19.93
C ASP A 4 11.37 -23.24 -20.34
N GLN A 5 12.06 -23.49 -21.47
CA GLN A 5 13.04 -22.58 -22.04
C GLN A 5 12.45 -21.52 -22.98
N LEU A 6 11.34 -21.85 -23.63
CA LEU A 6 10.70 -20.99 -24.64
C LEU A 6 9.43 -20.33 -24.12
N HIS A 7 8.77 -20.92 -23.10
CA HIS A 7 7.63 -20.31 -22.44
C HIS A 7 8.09 -19.05 -21.71
N GLY A 8 7.40 -17.96 -21.93
CA GLY A 8 7.64 -16.67 -21.27
C GLY A 8 6.35 -16.11 -20.73
N GLU A 9 6.29 -15.83 -19.42
CA GLU A 9 5.18 -15.09 -18.84
C GLU A 9 5.20 -13.64 -19.33
N MET A 10 4.04 -13.11 -19.73
CA MET A 10 3.88 -11.69 -20.03
C MET A 10 4.14 -10.85 -18.80
N LYS A 11 4.92 -9.79 -18.95
CA LYS A 11 5.17 -8.81 -17.89
C LYS A 11 4.98 -7.40 -18.43
N ASN A 12 4.17 -6.62 -17.75
CA ASN A 12 4.08 -5.19 -17.99
C ASN A 12 5.37 -4.48 -17.56
N ALA A 13 5.66 -3.34 -18.17
CA ALA A 13 6.72 -2.46 -17.69
C ALA A 13 6.45 -2.05 -16.23
N SER A 14 7.49 -2.04 -15.42
CA SER A 14 7.43 -1.76 -13.98
C SER A 14 8.46 -0.71 -13.57
N TYR A 15 8.40 -0.26 -12.32
CA TYR A 15 9.37 0.69 -11.78
C TYR A 15 10.20 0.03 -10.69
N ASP A 16 11.52 0.01 -10.89
CA ASP A 16 12.46 -0.40 -9.85
C ASP A 16 12.76 0.78 -8.92
N ALA A 17 12.22 0.72 -7.71
CA ALA A 17 12.41 1.76 -6.70
C ALA A 17 13.84 1.84 -6.15
N ALA A 18 14.63 0.77 -6.25
CA ALA A 18 16.00 0.74 -5.75
C ALA A 18 16.96 1.48 -6.69
N THR A 19 16.77 1.32 -8.00
CA THR A 19 17.59 1.97 -9.03
C THR A 19 16.97 3.28 -9.54
N GLY A 20 15.65 3.48 -9.32
CA GLY A 20 14.93 4.63 -9.86
C GLY A 20 14.66 4.54 -11.35
N THR A 21 14.69 3.33 -11.94
CA THR A 21 14.57 3.11 -13.38
C THR A 21 13.30 2.35 -13.74
N ILE A 22 12.88 2.46 -14.99
CA ILE A 22 11.81 1.65 -15.55
C ILE A 22 12.42 0.33 -16.04
N VAL A 23 11.85 -0.79 -15.59
CA VAL A 23 12.11 -2.12 -16.11
C VAL A 23 11.20 -2.32 -17.33
N PRO A 24 11.76 -2.64 -18.49
CA PRO A 24 10.95 -2.86 -19.69
C PRO A 24 9.96 -4.00 -19.55
N GLU A 25 8.92 -3.93 -20.33
CA GLU A 25 7.95 -4.99 -20.54
C GLU A 25 8.59 -6.23 -21.19
N GLN A 26 7.92 -7.36 -21.04
CA GLN A 26 8.26 -8.61 -21.69
C GLN A 26 6.99 -9.23 -22.27
N PRO A 27 6.89 -9.44 -23.58
CA PRO A 27 5.80 -10.23 -24.15
C PRO A 27 5.79 -11.66 -23.62
N GLY A 28 4.61 -12.20 -23.40
CA GLY A 28 4.41 -13.61 -23.12
C GLY A 28 4.51 -14.43 -24.40
N ALA A 29 4.98 -15.66 -24.28
CA ALA A 29 4.97 -16.63 -25.36
C ALA A 29 4.57 -18.00 -24.82
N ASP A 30 3.60 -18.62 -25.46
CA ASP A 30 3.15 -19.97 -25.14
C ASP A 30 2.91 -20.77 -26.42
N PHE A 31 3.05 -22.09 -26.33
CA PHE A 31 2.85 -22.98 -27.47
C PHE A 31 2.31 -24.33 -27.02
N ASP A 32 1.59 -25.00 -27.90
CA ASP A 32 1.06 -26.34 -27.67
C ASP A 32 2.19 -27.37 -27.65
N VAL A 33 2.40 -27.97 -26.46
CA VAL A 33 3.51 -28.91 -26.22
C VAL A 33 3.35 -30.18 -27.08
N ASP A 34 2.13 -30.68 -27.27
CA ASP A 34 1.87 -31.92 -28.01
C ASP A 34 2.14 -31.71 -29.52
N THR A 35 1.78 -30.53 -30.03
CA THR A 35 2.08 -30.14 -31.42
C THR A 35 3.58 -30.05 -31.66
N VAL A 36 4.32 -29.41 -30.71
CA VAL A 36 5.78 -29.31 -30.81
C VAL A 36 6.45 -30.67 -30.71
N GLN A 37 6.01 -31.52 -29.77
CA GLN A 37 6.55 -32.88 -29.61
C GLN A 37 6.35 -33.70 -30.87
N SER A 38 5.15 -33.65 -31.45
CA SER A 38 4.85 -34.35 -32.72
C SER A 38 5.71 -33.88 -33.88
N ALA A 39 5.97 -32.57 -33.97
CA ALA A 39 6.86 -32.00 -34.97
C ALA A 39 8.32 -32.46 -34.78
N LEU A 40 8.80 -32.49 -33.50
CA LEU A 40 10.14 -32.96 -33.18
C LEU A 40 10.34 -34.45 -33.48
N ASP A 41 9.34 -35.29 -33.14
CA ASP A 41 9.38 -36.72 -33.40
C ASP A 41 9.41 -37.07 -34.89
N SER A 42 8.89 -36.15 -35.73
CA SER A 42 8.83 -36.31 -37.17
C SER A 42 10.00 -35.65 -37.90
N ALA A 43 10.86 -34.93 -37.22
CA ALA A 43 11.93 -34.14 -37.80
C ALA A 43 13.15 -34.97 -38.19
N GLU A 44 13.76 -34.67 -39.32
CA GLU A 44 15.05 -35.24 -39.71
C GLU A 44 16.21 -34.46 -39.02
N PRO A 45 17.34 -35.12 -38.73
CA PRO A 45 18.51 -34.47 -38.15
C PRO A 45 18.99 -33.27 -38.97
N GLY A 46 19.04 -32.08 -38.34
CA GLY A 46 19.43 -30.82 -38.99
C GLY A 46 18.28 -30.05 -39.67
N GLN A 47 17.07 -30.52 -39.58
CA GLN A 47 15.89 -29.81 -40.06
C GLN A 47 15.58 -28.61 -39.15
N THR A 48 15.24 -27.47 -39.78
CA THR A 48 14.69 -26.31 -39.03
C THR A 48 13.17 -26.46 -38.93
N LEU A 49 12.67 -26.39 -37.67
CA LEU A 49 11.23 -26.39 -37.41
C LEU A 49 10.79 -24.96 -37.11
N THR A 50 9.64 -24.58 -37.67
CA THR A 50 8.94 -23.34 -37.29
C THR A 50 7.80 -23.72 -36.37
N LEU A 51 7.77 -23.06 -35.19
CA LEU A 51 6.74 -23.29 -34.18
C LEU A 51 5.78 -22.10 -34.18
N ASP A 52 4.48 -22.39 -34.16
CA ASP A 52 3.46 -21.38 -33.92
C ASP A 52 3.35 -21.14 -32.41
N ALA A 53 3.62 -19.91 -31.97
CA ALA A 53 3.46 -19.50 -30.59
C ALA A 53 2.33 -18.48 -30.44
N ALA A 54 1.55 -18.61 -29.38
CA ALA A 54 0.62 -17.58 -28.95
C ALA A 54 1.41 -16.48 -28.22
N ILE A 55 1.36 -15.27 -28.73
CA ILE A 55 2.03 -14.11 -28.15
C ILE A 55 1.02 -13.30 -27.35
N GLU A 56 1.31 -13.08 -26.06
CA GLU A 56 0.56 -12.18 -25.19
C GLU A 56 1.30 -10.84 -25.06
N GLU A 57 0.70 -9.79 -25.60
CA GLU A 57 1.30 -8.46 -25.61
C GLU A 57 1.09 -7.75 -24.27
N PRO A 58 2.11 -7.06 -23.72
CA PRO A 58 1.99 -6.29 -22.50
C PRO A 58 1.00 -5.12 -22.64
N GLU A 59 0.16 -4.91 -21.62
CA GLU A 59 -0.77 -3.78 -21.58
C GLU A 59 -0.06 -2.45 -21.31
N VAL A 60 1.11 -2.47 -20.64
CA VAL A 60 1.90 -1.30 -20.28
C VAL A 60 3.33 -1.47 -20.78
N THR A 61 3.71 -0.62 -21.74
CA THR A 61 5.10 -0.56 -22.23
C THR A 61 5.95 0.44 -21.44
N ALA A 62 7.26 0.30 -21.49
CA ALA A 62 8.22 1.24 -20.87
C ALA A 62 8.03 2.68 -21.40
N SER A 63 7.71 2.80 -22.67
CA SER A 63 7.42 4.10 -23.29
C SER A 63 6.16 4.75 -22.74
N GLN A 64 5.08 3.98 -22.62
CA GLN A 64 3.82 4.45 -22.02
C GLN A 64 4.03 4.80 -20.54
N LEU A 65 4.68 3.91 -19.78
CA LEU A 65 4.96 4.15 -18.37
C LEU A 65 5.78 5.41 -18.15
N LYS A 66 6.82 5.63 -18.95
CA LYS A 66 7.67 6.82 -18.87
C LYS A 66 6.89 8.12 -19.08
N ALA A 67 5.90 8.13 -19.97
CA ALA A 67 5.11 9.30 -20.29
C ALA A 67 4.16 9.72 -19.15
N VAL A 68 3.76 8.78 -18.28
CA VAL A 68 2.69 9.00 -17.28
C VAL A 68 3.09 8.70 -15.83
N LEU A 69 4.33 8.27 -15.61
CA LEU A 69 4.82 7.83 -14.29
C LEU A 69 4.60 8.89 -13.20
N PHE A 70 3.81 8.55 -12.19
CA PHE A 70 3.46 9.42 -11.05
C PHE A 70 2.90 10.80 -11.42
N ARG A 71 2.30 10.93 -12.60
CA ARG A 71 1.83 12.20 -13.18
C ARG A 71 0.69 12.81 -12.36
N ASP A 72 -0.20 11.98 -11.82
CA ASP A 72 -1.45 12.41 -11.23
C ASP A 72 -1.46 12.22 -9.71
N VAL A 73 -2.24 13.04 -9.00
CA VAL A 73 -2.62 12.80 -7.62
C VAL A 73 -3.92 11.99 -7.63
N LEU A 74 -3.85 10.70 -7.27
CA LEU A 74 -5.01 9.82 -7.20
C LEU A 74 -5.86 10.14 -5.97
N GLY A 75 -5.22 10.33 -4.82
CA GLY A 75 -5.88 10.69 -3.57
C GLY A 75 -4.98 11.55 -2.68
N LYS A 76 -5.60 12.38 -1.85
CA LYS A 76 -4.88 13.27 -0.93
C LYS A 76 -5.68 13.44 0.35
N THR A 77 -5.01 13.30 1.49
CA THR A 77 -5.57 13.54 2.83
C THR A 77 -4.64 14.41 3.66
N ARG A 78 -5.24 15.16 4.57
CA ARG A 78 -4.54 16.04 5.50
C ARG A 78 -5.18 15.96 6.87
N THR A 79 -4.38 15.73 7.92
CA THR A 79 -4.83 15.72 9.30
C THR A 79 -4.00 16.67 10.18
N HIS A 80 -4.65 17.35 11.13
CA HIS A 80 -3.97 18.20 12.09
C HIS A 80 -3.30 17.36 13.17
N VAL A 81 -2.02 17.59 13.42
CA VAL A 81 -1.21 16.86 14.41
C VAL A 81 -1.00 17.78 15.61
N SER A 82 -1.51 17.36 16.75
CA SER A 82 -1.39 18.07 18.04
C SER A 82 -0.87 17.14 19.14
N GLY A 83 -0.54 17.69 20.29
CA GLY A 83 -0.08 16.95 21.46
C GLY A 83 1.39 17.20 21.82
N SER A 84 2.00 16.28 22.56
CA SER A 84 3.37 16.39 23.03
C SER A 84 4.39 16.41 21.88
N ALA A 85 5.59 16.94 22.17
CA ALA A 85 6.70 16.92 21.20
C ALA A 85 7.07 15.48 20.80
N GLY A 86 6.99 14.52 21.71
CA GLY A 86 7.20 13.09 21.43
C GLY A 86 6.20 12.56 20.43
N ARG A 87 4.90 12.83 20.62
CA ARG A 87 3.83 12.43 19.71
C ARG A 87 4.02 13.03 18.31
N ILE A 88 4.28 14.33 18.23
CA ILE A 88 4.52 15.00 16.94
C ILE A 88 5.76 14.43 16.26
N GLY A 89 6.83 14.15 17.03
CA GLY A 89 8.05 13.49 16.53
C GLY A 89 7.76 12.10 15.95
N ASN A 90 6.96 11.28 16.63
CA ASN A 90 6.58 9.93 16.19
C ASN A 90 5.77 9.96 14.87
N VAL A 91 4.81 10.90 14.77
CA VAL A 91 4.03 11.08 13.51
C VAL A 91 4.95 11.49 12.36
N LYS A 92 5.86 12.45 12.57
CA LYS A 92 6.84 12.86 11.55
C LYS A 92 7.75 11.71 11.13
N LEU A 93 8.24 10.94 12.10
CA LEU A 93 9.15 9.82 11.83
C LEU A 93 8.45 8.71 11.05
N SER A 94 7.26 8.29 11.49
CA SER A 94 6.50 7.26 10.77
C SER A 94 6.10 7.72 9.37
N ALA A 95 5.72 8.98 9.18
CA ALA A 95 5.45 9.55 7.87
C ALA A 95 6.70 9.55 6.98
N LYS A 96 7.88 9.89 7.53
CA LYS A 96 9.16 9.84 6.80
C LYS A 96 9.49 8.42 6.33
N LEU A 97 9.23 7.40 7.17
CA LEU A 97 9.54 6.00 6.85
C LEU A 97 8.71 5.44 5.70
N ILE A 98 7.47 5.92 5.53
CA ILE A 98 6.62 5.49 4.41
C ILE A 98 6.73 6.42 3.18
N ASN A 99 7.44 7.54 3.29
CA ASN A 99 7.56 8.50 2.19
C ASN A 99 8.43 7.97 1.07
N GLY A 100 7.92 8.01 -0.14
CA GLY A 100 8.65 7.59 -1.34
C GLY A 100 8.47 6.11 -1.69
N ILE A 101 7.77 5.33 -0.86
CA ILE A 101 7.48 3.92 -1.19
C ILE A 101 6.70 3.88 -2.50
N VAL A 102 7.15 3.02 -3.40
CA VAL A 102 6.52 2.74 -4.69
C VAL A 102 5.96 1.32 -4.65
N LEU A 103 4.78 1.15 -5.21
CA LEU A 103 4.11 -0.14 -5.41
C LEU A 103 3.80 -0.28 -6.89
N ASN A 104 4.32 -1.29 -7.54
CA ASN A 104 3.91 -1.68 -8.89
C ASN A 104 2.50 -2.27 -8.88
N SER A 105 1.93 -2.53 -10.04
CA SER A 105 0.64 -3.22 -10.17
C SER A 105 0.69 -4.56 -9.43
N GLY A 106 -0.30 -4.84 -8.59
CA GLY A 106 -0.40 -6.05 -7.77
C GLY A 106 0.41 -6.05 -6.47
N ASP A 107 1.35 -5.11 -6.26
CA ASP A 107 2.13 -5.04 -5.02
C ASP A 107 1.26 -4.65 -3.83
N THR A 108 1.56 -5.26 -2.68
CA THR A 108 0.86 -4.99 -1.42
C THR A 108 1.76 -4.25 -0.43
N PHE A 109 1.24 -3.17 0.13
CA PHE A 109 1.85 -2.41 1.21
C PHE A 109 1.46 -2.98 2.58
N SER A 110 2.42 -3.07 3.51
CA SER A 110 2.20 -3.26 4.94
C SER A 110 2.78 -2.09 5.72
N TYR A 111 1.95 -1.48 6.57
CA TYR A 111 2.41 -0.38 7.42
C TYR A 111 3.42 -0.85 8.47
N ASN A 112 3.15 -2.02 9.08
CA ASN A 112 4.04 -2.57 10.10
C ASN A 112 5.40 -2.94 9.52
N ASP A 113 5.45 -3.58 8.35
CA ASP A 113 6.71 -3.93 7.70
C ASP A 113 7.50 -2.68 7.27
N SER A 114 6.81 -1.67 6.73
CA SER A 114 7.44 -0.44 6.26
C SER A 114 7.97 0.43 7.41
N VAL A 115 7.21 0.58 8.48
CA VAL A 115 7.61 1.39 9.64
C VAL A 115 8.50 0.60 10.60
N GLY A 116 8.31 -0.72 10.72
CA GLY A 116 9.04 -1.61 11.59
C GLY A 116 8.72 -1.41 13.08
N LYS A 117 9.42 -2.12 13.96
CA LYS A 117 9.25 -2.03 15.42
C LYS A 117 9.53 -0.62 15.93
N ARG A 118 8.64 -0.08 16.76
CA ARG A 118 8.75 1.26 17.35
C ARG A 118 9.61 1.17 18.59
N THR A 119 10.85 1.64 18.51
CA THR A 119 11.81 1.63 19.63
C THR A 119 12.49 2.99 19.74
N GLU A 120 12.96 3.32 20.95
CA GLU A 120 13.72 4.55 21.19
C GLU A 120 15.02 4.60 20.38
N ALA A 121 15.69 3.46 20.20
CA ALA A 121 16.89 3.33 19.36
C ALA A 121 16.62 3.70 17.89
N ARG A 122 15.38 3.57 17.42
CA ARG A 122 14.95 4.00 16.09
C ARG A 122 14.41 5.43 16.05
N GLY A 123 14.48 6.15 17.17
CA GLY A 123 14.08 7.55 17.29
C GLY A 123 12.62 7.77 17.70
N PHE A 124 11.85 6.73 17.95
CA PHE A 124 10.51 6.88 18.53
C PHE A 124 10.59 7.29 20.00
N LYS A 125 9.59 8.02 20.46
CA LYS A 125 9.52 8.56 21.83
C LYS A 125 8.28 8.03 22.55
N PRO A 126 8.31 7.92 23.88
CA PRO A 126 7.09 7.75 24.67
C PRO A 126 6.12 8.90 24.40
N ALA A 127 4.85 8.56 24.22
CA ALA A 127 3.77 9.51 24.04
C ALA A 127 2.42 8.82 24.31
N PRO A 128 1.37 9.58 24.69
CA PRO A 128 0.07 9.02 24.99
C PRO A 128 -0.49 8.14 23.87
N ALA A 129 -0.86 6.93 24.24
CA ALA A 129 -1.56 5.94 23.42
C ALA A 129 -2.70 5.31 24.22
N TYR A 130 -3.72 4.82 23.53
CA TYR A 130 -4.81 4.08 24.18
C TYR A 130 -4.47 2.59 24.20
N VAL A 131 -4.22 2.06 25.38
CA VAL A 131 -3.91 0.64 25.60
C VAL A 131 -4.91 0.06 26.59
N LYS A 132 -5.64 -0.99 26.18
CA LYS A 132 -6.65 -1.68 27.02
C LYS A 132 -7.70 -0.78 27.68
N GLY A 133 -7.98 0.38 27.08
CA GLY A 133 -9.00 1.32 27.61
C GLY A 133 -8.43 2.48 28.44
N GLU A 134 -7.13 2.46 28.74
CA GLU A 134 -6.45 3.52 29.46
C GLU A 134 -5.53 4.33 28.55
N THR A 135 -5.23 5.56 28.96
CA THR A 135 -4.21 6.39 28.30
C THR A 135 -2.89 6.19 29.00
N VAL A 136 -1.94 5.55 28.32
CA VAL A 136 -0.59 5.29 28.82
C VAL A 136 0.45 5.87 27.88
N ASP A 137 1.62 6.20 28.40
CA ASP A 137 2.75 6.59 27.57
C ASP A 137 3.41 5.33 26.96
N GLU A 138 3.32 5.20 25.64
CA GLU A 138 3.91 4.11 24.89
C GLU A 138 4.90 4.63 23.83
N VAL A 139 6.02 3.91 23.65
CA VAL A 139 6.99 4.27 22.61
C VAL A 139 6.36 4.12 21.23
N GLY A 140 6.28 5.23 20.49
CA GLY A 140 5.58 5.28 19.21
C GLY A 140 4.14 5.81 19.32
N GLY A 141 3.67 6.24 20.50
CA GLY A 141 2.34 6.83 20.65
C GLY A 141 2.06 7.90 19.60
N GLY A 142 0.87 7.83 18.98
CA GLY A 142 0.41 8.76 17.93
C GLY A 142 0.57 8.29 16.49
N ILE A 143 1.32 7.23 16.20
CA ILE A 143 1.58 6.78 14.80
C ILE A 143 0.31 6.32 14.04
N CYS A 144 -0.73 5.89 14.75
CA CYS A 144 -2.02 5.56 14.12
C CYS A 144 -2.64 6.76 13.39
N GLN A 145 -2.21 7.98 13.69
CA GLN A 145 -2.61 9.12 12.87
C GLN A 145 -2.00 9.07 11.47
N THR A 146 -0.77 8.57 11.34
CA THR A 146 -0.12 8.39 10.03
C THR A 146 -0.81 7.28 9.23
N SER A 147 -1.08 6.11 9.84
CA SER A 147 -1.79 5.02 9.14
C SER A 147 -3.22 5.42 8.76
N SER A 148 -3.95 6.15 9.62
CA SER A 148 -5.29 6.65 9.30
C SER A 148 -5.28 7.68 8.17
N THR A 149 -4.29 8.60 8.17
CA THR A 149 -4.16 9.59 7.09
C THR A 149 -3.84 8.91 5.77
N LEU A 150 -2.97 7.88 5.79
CA LEU A 150 -2.66 7.07 4.60
C LEU A 150 -3.90 6.27 4.15
N TYR A 151 -4.61 5.62 5.08
CA TYR A 151 -5.82 4.84 4.77
C TYR A 151 -6.85 5.69 4.01
N LEU A 152 -7.17 6.88 4.52
CA LEU A 152 -8.12 7.76 3.83
C LEU A 152 -7.60 8.23 2.46
N ALA A 153 -6.29 8.44 2.30
CA ALA A 153 -5.70 8.75 1.00
C ALA A 153 -5.86 7.58 0.01
N CYS A 154 -5.68 6.33 0.48
CA CYS A 154 -5.88 5.13 -0.32
C CYS A 154 -7.35 4.93 -0.73
N LEU A 155 -8.30 5.14 0.20
CA LEU A 155 -9.73 5.10 -0.12
C LEU A 155 -10.10 6.12 -1.21
N LEU A 156 -9.62 7.36 -1.09
CA LEU A 156 -9.83 8.41 -2.10
C LEU A 156 -9.15 8.10 -3.43
N SER A 157 -8.16 7.21 -3.44
CA SER A 157 -7.47 6.71 -4.64
C SER A 157 -8.14 5.48 -5.23
N ASN A 158 -9.22 4.97 -4.65
CA ASN A 158 -9.90 3.73 -5.02
C ASN A 158 -8.98 2.49 -4.99
N LEU A 159 -8.03 2.46 -4.04
CA LEU A 159 -7.12 1.32 -3.87
C LEU A 159 -7.78 0.22 -3.04
N GLU A 160 -7.41 -1.02 -3.31
CA GLU A 160 -7.90 -2.20 -2.60
C GLU A 160 -7.32 -2.28 -1.18
N ILE A 161 -8.18 -2.17 -0.17
CA ILE A 161 -7.78 -2.31 1.24
C ILE A 161 -7.86 -3.78 1.64
N THR A 162 -6.71 -4.40 1.94
CA THR A 162 -6.62 -5.84 2.24
C THR A 162 -6.59 -6.14 3.74
N GLU A 163 -6.17 -5.18 4.58
CA GLU A 163 -6.22 -5.32 6.04
C GLU A 163 -6.40 -3.94 6.71
N ARG A 164 -7.39 -3.83 7.58
CA ARG A 164 -7.65 -2.61 8.35
C ARG A 164 -8.42 -2.89 9.62
N TYR A 165 -8.01 -2.29 10.71
CA TYR A 165 -8.68 -2.32 12.01
C TYR A 165 -9.11 -0.92 12.44
N ALA A 166 -10.35 -0.79 12.93
CA ALA A 166 -10.83 0.44 13.52
C ALA A 166 -10.25 0.63 14.93
N HIS A 167 -10.13 1.90 15.36
CA HIS A 167 -9.88 2.17 16.78
C HIS A 167 -11.11 1.81 17.62
N ARG A 168 -10.87 1.40 18.85
CA ARG A 168 -11.92 1.20 19.84
C ARG A 168 -12.64 2.52 20.18
N TYR A 169 -11.93 3.63 20.13
CA TYR A 169 -12.46 4.99 20.36
C TYR A 169 -12.26 5.82 19.10
N VAL A 170 -13.26 6.65 18.77
CA VAL A 170 -13.20 7.51 17.59
C VAL A 170 -12.09 8.55 17.75
N PRO A 171 -11.05 8.53 16.91
CA PRO A 171 -9.97 9.49 17.01
C PRO A 171 -10.40 10.87 16.51
N ALA A 172 -10.03 11.93 17.24
CA ALA A 172 -10.46 13.30 16.93
C ALA A 172 -9.85 13.91 15.66
N TYR A 173 -8.78 13.32 15.11
CA TYR A 173 -8.06 13.85 13.95
C TYR A 173 -8.62 13.44 12.60
N ILE A 174 -9.59 12.52 12.56
CA ILE A 174 -10.20 12.02 11.31
C ILE A 174 -11.67 11.68 11.53
N SER A 175 -12.46 11.66 10.45
CA SER A 175 -13.88 11.31 10.52
C SER A 175 -14.08 9.84 10.94
N PRO A 176 -15.18 9.52 11.68
CA PRO A 176 -15.49 8.16 12.11
C PRO A 176 -15.48 7.18 10.94
N GLY A 177 -14.91 5.98 11.14
CA GLY A 177 -14.81 4.93 10.14
C GLY A 177 -13.69 5.13 9.10
N MET A 178 -12.98 6.27 9.13
CA MET A 178 -11.88 6.58 8.21
C MET A 178 -10.50 6.47 8.87
N ASP A 179 -10.43 5.76 9.97
CA ASP A 179 -9.23 5.52 10.75
C ASP A 179 -8.67 4.12 10.52
N ALA A 180 -7.38 3.92 10.79
CA ALA A 180 -6.71 2.62 10.77
C ALA A 180 -5.76 2.49 11.95
N THR A 181 -6.04 1.50 12.82
CA THR A 181 -5.21 1.15 13.97
C THR A 181 -4.05 0.26 13.55
N VAL A 182 -2.86 0.55 14.08
CA VAL A 182 -1.67 -0.28 13.88
C VAL A 182 -0.91 -0.45 15.18
N SER A 183 -0.41 -1.67 15.43
CA SER A 183 0.53 -1.96 16.51
C SER A 183 1.54 -3.02 16.08
N TRP A 184 2.75 -2.98 16.63
CA TRP A 184 3.77 -3.97 16.30
C TRP A 184 3.42 -5.35 16.89
N GLY A 185 3.35 -6.36 16.01
CA GLY A 185 2.94 -7.71 16.42
C GLY A 185 1.44 -7.90 16.63
N GLY A 186 0.62 -6.91 16.26
CA GLY A 186 -0.84 -6.92 16.32
C GLY A 186 -1.44 -6.34 15.06
N PRO A 187 -2.50 -5.51 15.15
CA PRO A 187 -3.18 -4.92 14.00
C PRO A 187 -2.22 -4.25 13.02
N ASP A 188 -2.43 -4.51 11.74
CA ASP A 188 -1.72 -3.86 10.64
C ASP A 188 -2.68 -3.09 9.72
N TYR A 189 -2.14 -2.26 8.87
CA TYR A 189 -2.83 -1.63 7.78
C TYR A 189 -2.16 -2.03 6.47
N LYS A 190 -2.91 -2.71 5.59
CA LYS A 190 -2.43 -3.17 4.29
C LYS A 190 -3.38 -2.76 3.18
N PHE A 191 -2.81 -2.48 2.02
CA PHE A 191 -3.55 -2.24 0.79
C PHE A 191 -2.73 -2.73 -0.41
N THR A 192 -3.41 -3.05 -1.50
CA THR A 192 -2.79 -3.48 -2.76
C THR A 192 -2.96 -2.39 -3.82
N ASN A 193 -1.95 -2.19 -4.63
CA ASN A 193 -2.08 -1.40 -5.84
C ASN A 193 -2.82 -2.23 -6.91
N ASN A 194 -4.13 -2.06 -6.96
CA ASN A 194 -5.03 -2.68 -7.93
C ASN A 194 -5.13 -1.91 -9.26
N THR A 195 -4.22 -0.96 -9.51
CA THR A 195 -4.15 -0.21 -10.78
C THR A 195 -3.09 -0.82 -11.71
N LEU A 196 -3.18 -0.53 -13.00
CA LEU A 196 -2.19 -1.01 -13.99
C LEU A 196 -0.82 -0.35 -13.87
N TYR A 197 -0.74 0.84 -13.24
CA TYR A 197 0.48 1.64 -13.19
C TYR A 197 1.04 1.71 -11.78
N PRO A 198 2.37 1.90 -11.63
CA PRO A 198 2.97 2.12 -10.32
C PRO A 198 2.37 3.32 -9.60
N ILE A 199 2.19 3.19 -8.29
CA ILE A 199 1.81 4.28 -7.39
C ILE A 199 2.93 4.61 -6.43
N LYS A 200 2.93 5.85 -5.90
CA LYS A 200 3.94 6.33 -4.96
C LYS A 200 3.28 7.04 -3.77
N ILE A 201 3.67 6.64 -2.57
CA ILE A 201 3.27 7.33 -1.34
C ILE A 201 4.14 8.56 -1.16
N VAL A 202 3.53 9.73 -1.03
CA VAL A 202 4.23 10.99 -0.75
C VAL A 202 3.66 11.60 0.51
N THR A 203 4.52 11.85 1.50
CA THR A 203 4.13 12.46 2.76
C THR A 203 4.83 13.79 2.97
N SER A 204 4.18 14.70 3.68
CA SER A 204 4.79 15.94 4.12
C SER A 204 4.18 16.41 5.44
N TYR A 205 5.01 17.06 6.27
CA TYR A 205 4.55 17.71 7.49
C TYR A 205 4.89 19.19 7.43
N SER A 206 3.87 20.05 7.54
CA SER A 206 4.03 21.50 7.51
C SER A 206 2.90 22.19 8.27
N GLY A 207 3.22 23.24 9.03
CA GLY A 207 2.24 24.06 9.73
C GLY A 207 1.34 23.27 10.70
N GLY A 208 1.85 22.22 11.36
CA GLY A 208 1.06 21.37 12.27
C GLY A 208 0.20 20.31 11.54
N TYR A 209 0.39 20.11 10.27
CA TYR A 209 -0.40 19.15 9.49
C TYR A 209 0.46 18.08 8.84
N LEU A 210 0.02 16.85 8.97
CA LEU A 210 0.45 15.73 8.14
C LEU A 210 -0.39 15.71 6.86
N THR A 211 0.25 15.67 5.71
CA THR A 211 -0.40 15.44 4.41
C THR A 211 0.15 14.17 3.80
N VAL A 212 -0.73 13.32 3.31
CA VAL A 212 -0.41 12.12 2.54
C VAL A 212 -1.06 12.24 1.16
N LYS A 213 -0.30 11.92 0.12
CA LYS A 213 -0.77 11.83 -1.27
C LYS A 213 -0.39 10.47 -1.83
N ILE A 214 -1.26 9.92 -2.64
CA ILE A 214 -0.96 8.81 -3.54
C ILE A 214 -0.78 9.39 -4.93
N LEU A 215 0.43 9.31 -5.47
CA LEU A 215 0.72 9.67 -6.85
C LEU A 215 0.61 8.41 -7.71
N GLY A 216 0.14 8.54 -8.93
CA GLY A 216 0.00 7.45 -9.89
C GLY A 216 -0.42 7.98 -11.26
N THR A 217 -1.13 7.16 -12.01
CA THR A 217 -1.66 7.50 -13.34
C THR A 217 -3.17 7.31 -13.34
N LYS A 218 -3.93 8.39 -13.60
CA LYS A 218 -5.37 8.29 -13.82
C LYS A 218 -5.64 7.73 -15.21
N THR A 219 -6.41 6.63 -15.24
CA THR A 219 -6.84 5.96 -16.47
C THR A 219 -8.29 6.25 -16.83
N ASP A 220 -9.05 6.79 -15.87
CA ASP A 220 -10.48 7.11 -16.03
C ASP A 220 -10.85 8.40 -15.25
N SER A 221 -12.14 8.73 -15.25
CA SER A 221 -12.71 9.87 -14.54
C SER A 221 -13.29 9.51 -13.17
N THR A 222 -12.96 8.35 -12.61
CA THR A 222 -13.46 7.88 -11.32
C THR A 222 -13.13 8.89 -10.22
N TYR A 223 -14.14 9.23 -9.44
CA TYR A 223 -14.06 10.11 -8.29
C TYR A 223 -14.66 9.42 -7.06
N VAL A 224 -13.88 9.29 -6.00
CA VAL A 224 -14.31 8.69 -4.73
C VAL A 224 -14.66 9.79 -3.75
N LYS A 225 -15.87 9.73 -3.19
CA LYS A 225 -16.32 10.57 -2.07
C LYS A 225 -16.63 9.69 -0.87
N MET A 226 -15.96 9.94 0.25
CA MET A 226 -16.22 9.24 1.49
C MET A 226 -17.32 9.92 2.29
N THR A 227 -18.27 9.12 2.77
CA THR A 227 -19.33 9.55 3.69
C THR A 227 -19.40 8.59 4.86
N ASN A 228 -19.90 9.04 6.00
CA ASN A 228 -20.24 8.19 7.13
C ASN A 228 -21.68 8.47 7.59
N GLU A 229 -22.33 7.46 8.13
CA GLU A 229 -23.66 7.56 8.73
C GLU A 229 -23.63 6.95 10.12
N LYS A 230 -24.23 7.65 11.09
CA LYS A 230 -24.38 7.14 12.45
C LYS A 230 -25.64 6.32 12.54
N LEU A 231 -25.51 5.01 12.56
CA LEU A 231 -26.65 4.09 12.58
C LEU A 231 -27.35 4.00 13.94
N SER A 232 -26.59 4.04 15.02
CA SER A 232 -27.13 3.95 16.39
C SER A 232 -26.21 4.59 17.43
N THR A 233 -26.77 4.83 18.62
CA THR A 233 -26.03 5.19 19.82
C THR A 233 -26.51 4.31 20.94
N THR A 234 -25.59 3.60 21.61
CA THR A 234 -25.88 2.86 22.83
C THR A 234 -25.25 3.61 24.01
N ASN A 235 -26.00 3.79 25.09
CA ASN A 235 -25.45 4.33 26.33
C ASN A 235 -24.45 3.33 26.89
N TYR A 236 -23.37 3.83 27.48
CA TYR A 236 -22.44 2.99 28.22
C TYR A 236 -23.02 2.67 29.61
N GLU A 237 -22.74 1.47 30.10
CA GLU A 237 -22.97 1.06 31.46
C GLU A 237 -21.65 1.24 32.23
N VAL A 238 -21.70 1.89 33.39
CA VAL A 238 -20.55 2.04 34.28
C VAL A 238 -20.55 0.84 35.23
N VAL A 239 -19.59 -0.03 35.07
CA VAL A 239 -19.35 -1.15 35.98
C VAL A 239 -18.21 -0.72 36.92
N TYR A 240 -18.48 -0.74 38.22
CA TYR A 240 -17.45 -0.55 39.23
C TYR A 240 -16.96 -1.93 39.66
N GLU A 241 -15.68 -2.18 39.52
CA GLU A 241 -15.00 -3.35 40.08
C GLU A 241 -14.23 -2.85 41.34
N ASP A 242 -14.52 -3.43 42.50
CA ASP A 242 -13.70 -3.17 43.69
C ASP A 242 -12.37 -3.92 43.51
N ASP A 243 -11.27 -3.18 43.57
CA ASP A 243 -9.91 -3.71 43.57
C ASP A 243 -9.55 -4.07 45.03
N ASP A 244 -9.73 -5.34 45.36
CA ASP A 244 -9.42 -5.89 46.71
C ASP A 244 -7.91 -6.10 46.91
N THR A 245 -7.05 -5.10 46.56
CA THR A 245 -5.59 -5.14 46.87
C THR A 245 -5.20 -4.18 47.95
#